data_3f0b5170bcf93636c8d34a3cf7831487
#
_entry.id   3f0b5170bcf93636c8d34a3cf7831487
#
_cell.length_a   1.000
_cell.length_b   1.000
_cell.length_c   1.000
_cell.angle_alpha   90.00
_cell.angle_beta   90.00
_cell.angle_gamma   90.00
#
_symmetry.space_group_name_H-M   'P 1'
#
loop_
_entity.id
_entity.type
_entity.pdbx_description
1 polymer ?
#
loop_
_entity_poly.entity_id
_entity_poly.type
_entity_poly.pdbx_seq_one_letter_code
_entity_poly.pdbx_strand_id
1 'polypeptide(L)'
;DDCGEIVVSKEEISKCPKCGSSKLTPESDTLDTWFSSGLWPFSTLGWPEKTPELDYFFPASTLVTGHDLIFFWIARMIVASDVMMGRSPFERVLIHGLLRDSQGRKMSKSLGNGIDPLEIIDSYGADALRFSLMLGNSPGNDLRFYTEKVESSRNFANKIWNAARFIHMKAENKEKPESFT
;
A
#
# COMPACT_ATOMS: atom_id res chain seq x y z
N ASP A 1 -22.68 34.46 10.76
CA ASP A 1 -22.77 34.45 12.24
C ASP A 1 -24.20 34.71 12.78
N ASP A 2 -25.01 35.46 12.05
CA ASP A 2 -26.36 35.82 12.60
C ASP A 2 -27.37 34.64 12.64
N CYS A 3 -27.24 33.69 11.71
CA CYS A 3 -28.13 32.52 11.62
C CYS A 3 -27.48 31.18 11.95
N GLY A 4 -26.15 31.17 12.21
CA GLY A 4 -25.38 29.94 12.51
C GLY A 4 -25.23 28.99 11.31
N GLU A 5 -25.55 29.42 10.08
CA GLU A 5 -25.43 28.59 8.89
C GLU A 5 -23.98 28.44 8.49
N ILE A 6 -23.57 27.21 8.18
CA ILE A 6 -22.24 26.88 7.59
C ILE A 6 -22.41 26.89 6.08
N VAL A 7 -21.64 27.74 5.40
CA VAL A 7 -21.70 27.88 3.93
C VAL A 7 -20.40 27.40 3.34
N VAL A 8 -20.50 26.50 2.34
CA VAL A 8 -19.35 25.98 1.59
C VAL A 8 -19.44 26.49 0.15
N SER A 9 -18.39 27.10 -0.35
CA SER A 9 -18.32 27.62 -1.72
C SER A 9 -16.90 27.51 -2.27
N LYS A 10 -16.78 27.40 -3.59
CA LYS A 10 -15.49 27.51 -4.31
C LYS A 10 -15.05 28.96 -4.52
N GLU A 11 -16.00 29.89 -4.42
CA GLU A 11 -15.78 31.32 -4.63
C GLU A 11 -15.94 32.07 -3.31
N GLU A 12 -15.32 33.23 -3.23
CA GLU A 12 -15.46 34.11 -2.07
C GLU A 12 -16.90 34.59 -1.93
N ILE A 13 -17.46 34.41 -0.72
CA ILE A 13 -18.85 34.75 -0.43
C ILE A 13 -18.89 36.03 0.39
N SER A 14 -19.62 37.03 -0.08
CA SER A 14 -19.81 38.31 0.62
C SER A 14 -21.06 38.36 1.51
N LYS A 15 -22.02 37.46 1.29
CA LYS A 15 -23.30 37.41 2.06
C LYS A 15 -23.75 35.98 2.29
N CYS A 16 -24.32 35.71 3.44
CA CYS A 16 -24.93 34.43 3.73
C CYS A 16 -26.13 34.16 2.80
N PRO A 17 -26.16 33.04 2.07
CA PRO A 17 -27.27 32.74 1.15
C PRO A 17 -28.60 32.47 1.87
N LYS A 18 -28.58 32.15 3.19
CA LYS A 18 -29.75 31.84 3.97
C LYS A 18 -30.41 33.08 4.58
N CYS A 19 -29.64 34.00 5.18
CA CYS A 19 -30.17 35.15 5.90
C CYS A 19 -29.76 36.51 5.33
N GLY A 20 -28.89 36.53 4.30
CA GLY A 20 -28.42 37.78 3.65
C GLY A 20 -27.42 38.58 4.47
N SER A 21 -27.02 38.13 5.65
CA SER A 21 -26.04 38.82 6.50
C SER A 21 -24.67 38.84 5.86
N SER A 22 -23.93 39.94 6.01
CA SER A 22 -22.53 40.09 5.63
C SER A 22 -21.56 39.71 6.75
N LYS A 23 -22.07 39.33 7.93
CA LYS A 23 -21.25 38.88 9.05
C LYS A 23 -20.85 37.42 8.83
N LEU A 24 -19.84 37.20 8.01
CA LEU A 24 -19.26 35.92 7.72
C LEU A 24 -17.86 35.84 8.35
N THR A 25 -17.56 34.71 8.97
CA THR A 25 -16.24 34.41 9.48
C THR A 25 -15.72 33.19 8.72
N PRO A 26 -14.62 33.31 7.96
CA PRO A 26 -14.02 32.17 7.29
C PRO A 26 -13.47 31.19 8.31
N GLU A 27 -13.63 29.88 8.04
CA GLU A 27 -13.00 28.83 8.81
C GLU A 27 -11.49 28.86 8.59
N SER A 28 -10.70 28.90 9.65
CA SER A 28 -9.26 28.96 9.63
C SER A 28 -8.59 27.59 9.64
N ASP A 29 -9.32 26.56 10.05
CA ASP A 29 -8.81 25.22 10.14
C ASP A 29 -8.75 24.56 8.75
N THR A 30 -7.76 23.69 8.59
CA THR A 30 -7.63 22.85 7.38
C THR A 30 -8.15 21.46 7.67
N LEU A 31 -8.63 20.78 6.63
CA LEU A 31 -9.03 19.38 6.76
C LEU A 31 -7.82 18.52 7.14
N ASP A 32 -8.07 17.51 7.98
CA ASP A 32 -7.08 16.49 8.33
C ASP A 32 -6.59 15.77 7.08
N THR A 33 -5.30 15.48 7.02
CA THR A 33 -4.67 14.69 5.95
C THR A 33 -5.39 13.35 5.72
N TRP A 34 -5.89 12.73 6.79
CA TRP A 34 -6.66 11.49 6.69
C TRP A 34 -7.99 11.63 5.97
N PHE A 35 -8.56 12.85 5.90
CA PHE A 35 -9.78 13.06 5.14
C PHE A 35 -9.57 12.79 3.65
N SER A 36 -8.58 13.42 3.03
CA SER A 36 -8.26 13.18 1.62
C SER A 36 -7.75 11.76 1.37
N SER A 37 -6.99 11.19 2.32
CA SER A 37 -6.57 9.78 2.25
C SER A 37 -7.73 8.80 2.24
N GLY A 38 -8.82 9.12 2.93
CA GLY A 38 -10.06 8.33 2.93
C GLY A 38 -10.82 8.37 1.60
N LEU A 39 -10.61 9.41 0.79
CA LEU A 39 -11.25 9.55 -0.54
C LEU A 39 -10.49 8.79 -1.64
N TRP A 40 -9.29 8.30 -1.36
CA TRP A 40 -8.37 7.75 -2.35
C TRP A 40 -8.99 6.74 -3.32
N PRO A 41 -9.85 5.77 -2.90
CA PRO A 41 -10.35 4.73 -3.79
C PRO A 41 -11.14 5.23 -4.99
N PHE A 42 -11.72 6.42 -4.91
CA PHE A 42 -12.55 7.00 -5.95
C PHE A 42 -12.10 8.37 -6.42
N SER A 43 -11.46 9.19 -5.56
CA SER A 43 -10.98 10.51 -5.97
C SER A 43 -9.86 10.47 -7.01
N THR A 44 -8.97 9.46 -6.94
CA THR A 44 -7.90 9.25 -7.93
C THR A 44 -8.41 8.77 -9.28
N LEU A 45 -9.65 8.31 -9.34
CA LEU A 45 -10.33 7.84 -10.54
C LEU A 45 -11.22 8.90 -11.18
N GLY A 46 -11.13 10.15 -10.69
CA GLY A 46 -11.78 11.32 -11.27
C GLY A 46 -13.05 11.78 -10.56
N TRP A 47 -13.47 11.13 -9.45
CA TRP A 47 -14.59 11.65 -8.66
C TRP A 47 -14.35 13.11 -8.25
N PRO A 48 -15.37 14.00 -8.29
CA PRO A 48 -16.81 13.75 -8.40
C PRO A 48 -17.35 13.56 -9.82
N GLU A 49 -16.51 13.64 -10.85
CA GLU A 49 -16.94 13.41 -12.22
C GLU A 49 -17.20 11.92 -12.48
N LYS A 50 -18.11 11.63 -13.41
CA LYS A 50 -18.34 10.26 -13.90
C LYS A 50 -17.34 9.95 -15.00
N THR A 51 -16.30 9.22 -14.68
CA THR A 51 -15.25 8.84 -15.62
C THR A 51 -15.32 7.35 -15.96
N PRO A 52 -14.84 6.93 -17.14
CA PRO A 52 -14.74 5.51 -17.49
C PRO A 52 -13.84 4.73 -16.51
N GLU A 53 -12.79 5.37 -15.97
CA GLU A 53 -11.90 4.79 -14.98
C GLU A 53 -12.62 4.51 -13.67
N LEU A 54 -13.47 5.45 -13.22
CA LEU A 54 -14.27 5.27 -12.01
C LEU A 54 -15.27 4.13 -12.18
N ASP A 55 -15.92 4.03 -13.31
CA ASP A 55 -16.89 2.98 -13.59
C ASP A 55 -16.22 1.60 -13.68
N TYR A 56 -15.00 1.52 -14.18
CA TYR A 56 -14.28 0.26 -14.39
C TYR A 56 -13.51 -0.21 -13.13
N PHE A 57 -12.82 0.69 -12.46
CA PHE A 57 -11.90 0.33 -11.37
C PHE A 57 -12.50 0.44 -9.97
N PHE A 58 -13.66 1.05 -9.82
CA PHE A 58 -14.32 1.18 -8.52
C PHE A 58 -15.59 0.31 -8.43
N PRO A 59 -15.74 -0.55 -7.40
CA PRO A 59 -14.79 -0.79 -6.30
C PRO A 59 -13.56 -1.59 -6.75
N ALA A 60 -12.43 -1.38 -6.04
CA ALA A 60 -11.23 -2.17 -6.27
C ALA A 60 -11.46 -3.63 -5.85
N SER A 61 -10.89 -4.58 -6.57
CA SER A 61 -11.02 -6.01 -6.21
C SER A 61 -10.29 -6.36 -4.92
N THR A 62 -9.12 -5.78 -4.68
CA THR A 62 -8.32 -6.08 -3.48
C THR A 62 -7.51 -4.87 -3.03
N LEU A 63 -7.60 -4.56 -1.75
CA LEU A 63 -6.69 -3.65 -1.04
C LEU A 63 -5.66 -4.46 -0.27
N VAL A 64 -4.38 -4.08 -0.35
CA VAL A 64 -3.30 -4.70 0.42
C VAL A 64 -2.66 -3.65 1.32
N THR A 65 -2.63 -3.89 2.63
CA THR A 65 -2.07 -2.93 3.60
C THR A 65 -1.64 -3.61 4.91
N GLY A 66 -0.86 -2.89 5.72
CA GLY A 66 -0.47 -3.32 7.05
C GLY A 66 -1.62 -3.26 8.07
N HIS A 67 -1.56 -4.11 9.09
CA HIS A 67 -2.57 -4.17 10.15
C HIS A 67 -2.70 -2.86 10.95
N ASP A 68 -1.68 -2.03 11.01
CA ASP A 68 -1.68 -0.75 11.71
C ASP A 68 -2.54 0.33 11.01
N LEU A 69 -2.92 0.12 9.75
CA LEU A 69 -3.75 1.03 8.98
C LEU A 69 -5.25 0.68 8.97
N ILE A 70 -5.68 -0.35 9.71
CA ILE A 70 -7.09 -0.77 9.74
C ILE A 70 -7.99 0.41 10.16
N PHE A 71 -7.69 1.04 11.28
CA PHE A 71 -8.51 2.14 11.81
C PHE A 71 -8.19 3.50 11.16
N PHE A 72 -6.93 3.72 10.78
CA PHE A 72 -6.51 5.02 10.26
C PHE A 72 -6.88 5.21 8.79
N TRP A 73 -6.84 4.17 7.99
CA TRP A 73 -7.05 4.29 6.55
C TRP A 73 -8.21 3.45 6.04
N ILE A 74 -8.26 2.15 6.33
CA ILE A 74 -9.31 1.25 5.81
C ILE A 74 -10.69 1.73 6.26
N ALA A 75 -10.88 1.94 7.57
CA ALA A 75 -12.17 2.38 8.12
C ALA A 75 -12.62 3.72 7.52
N ARG A 76 -11.68 4.66 7.33
CA ARG A 76 -11.99 5.97 6.72
C ARG A 76 -12.40 5.83 5.26
N MET A 77 -11.72 4.98 4.48
CA MET A 77 -12.10 4.71 3.08
C MET A 77 -13.50 4.09 2.99
N ILE A 78 -13.82 3.15 3.88
CA ILE A 78 -15.16 2.53 3.93
C ILE A 78 -16.23 3.56 4.21
N VAL A 79 -16.05 4.38 5.25
CA VAL A 79 -17.03 5.42 5.62
C VAL A 79 -17.18 6.47 4.50
N ALA A 80 -16.06 6.98 3.97
CA ALA A 80 -16.11 7.95 2.89
C ALA A 80 -16.79 7.39 1.63
N SER A 81 -16.48 6.14 1.29
CA SER A 81 -17.07 5.47 0.14
C SER A 81 -18.56 5.19 0.32
N ASP A 82 -18.98 4.75 1.50
CA ASP A 82 -20.41 4.55 1.78
C ASP A 82 -21.20 5.86 1.65
N VAL A 83 -20.68 6.94 2.25
CA VAL A 83 -21.33 8.26 2.21
C VAL A 83 -21.34 8.87 0.82
N MET A 84 -20.24 8.79 0.07
CA MET A 84 -20.06 9.51 -1.20
C MET A 84 -20.46 8.70 -2.43
N MET A 85 -20.28 7.36 -2.38
CA MET A 85 -20.49 6.45 -3.51
C MET A 85 -21.63 5.45 -3.27
N GLY A 86 -22.15 5.32 -2.04
CA GLY A 86 -23.23 4.39 -1.68
C GLY A 86 -22.84 2.91 -1.73
N ARG A 87 -21.53 2.59 -1.73
CA ARG A 87 -21.03 1.20 -1.78
C ARG A 87 -19.62 1.08 -1.20
N SER A 88 -19.24 -0.17 -0.85
CA SER A 88 -17.89 -0.49 -0.37
C SER A 88 -16.79 -0.13 -1.38
N PRO A 89 -15.63 0.39 -0.95
CA PRO A 89 -14.54 0.79 -1.86
C PRO A 89 -13.75 -0.39 -2.42
N PHE A 90 -13.84 -1.57 -1.84
CA PHE A 90 -13.12 -2.78 -2.27
C PHE A 90 -13.87 -4.04 -1.83
N GLU A 91 -13.63 -5.14 -2.56
CA GLU A 91 -14.23 -6.44 -2.27
C GLU A 91 -13.49 -7.21 -1.18
N ARG A 92 -12.15 -7.09 -1.16
CA ARG A 92 -11.28 -7.83 -0.24
C ARG A 92 -10.20 -6.91 0.33
N VAL A 93 -9.78 -7.22 1.55
CA VAL A 93 -8.63 -6.59 2.19
C VAL A 93 -7.65 -7.68 2.61
N LEU A 94 -6.45 -7.64 2.05
CA LEU A 94 -5.33 -8.46 2.49
C LEU A 94 -4.50 -7.64 3.49
N ILE A 95 -4.51 -8.10 4.73
CA ILE A 95 -3.77 -7.46 5.82
C ILE A 95 -2.48 -8.23 6.06
N HIS A 96 -1.34 -7.55 5.86
CA HIS A 96 -0.02 -8.12 6.12
C HIS A 96 0.58 -7.59 7.43
N GLY A 97 1.54 -8.32 7.98
CA GLY A 97 2.34 -7.89 9.12
C GLY A 97 3.36 -6.81 8.72
N LEU A 98 4.00 -6.22 9.73
CA LEU A 98 5.03 -5.20 9.55
C LEU A 98 6.42 -5.81 9.58
N LEU A 99 7.34 -5.15 8.90
CA LEU A 99 8.75 -5.46 8.98
C LEU A 99 9.33 -4.82 10.26
N ARG A 100 10.00 -5.63 11.08
CA ARG A 100 10.66 -5.22 12.32
C ARG A 100 12.17 -5.42 12.22
N ASP A 101 12.91 -4.66 13.00
CA ASP A 101 14.36 -4.87 13.11
C ASP A 101 14.70 -6.22 13.76
N SER A 102 15.98 -6.56 13.83
CA SER A 102 16.48 -7.81 14.44
C SER A 102 16.09 -7.98 15.90
N GLN A 103 15.84 -6.86 16.62
CA GLN A 103 15.39 -6.87 18.01
C GLN A 103 13.86 -6.94 18.16
N GLY A 104 13.12 -6.95 17.02
CA GLY A 104 11.66 -6.98 17.00
C GLY A 104 10.98 -5.63 17.21
N ARG A 105 11.73 -4.51 17.14
CA ARG A 105 11.16 -3.16 17.25
C ARG A 105 10.62 -2.71 15.90
N LYS A 106 9.55 -1.91 15.91
CA LYS A 106 9.02 -1.28 14.69
C LYS A 106 10.09 -0.37 14.09
N MET A 107 10.34 -0.52 12.80
CA MET A 107 11.25 0.39 12.09
C MET A 107 10.63 1.78 11.97
N SER A 108 11.40 2.82 12.29
CA SER A 108 10.97 4.21 12.15
C SER A 108 12.15 5.13 11.84
N LYS A 109 11.87 6.25 11.17
CA LYS A 109 12.89 7.28 10.89
C LYS A 109 13.48 7.87 12.17
N SER A 110 12.66 8.03 13.20
CA SER A 110 13.08 8.60 14.49
C SER A 110 14.02 7.68 15.27
N LEU A 111 13.90 6.38 15.12
CA LEU A 111 14.80 5.39 15.76
C LEU A 111 16.06 5.11 14.92
N GLY A 112 16.12 5.56 13.67
CA GLY A 112 17.24 5.29 12.78
C GLY A 112 17.51 3.80 12.51
N ASN A 113 16.52 2.94 12.76
CA ASN A 113 16.62 1.49 12.59
C ASN A 113 15.98 1.00 11.27
N GLY A 114 15.67 1.92 10.36
CA GLY A 114 15.23 1.61 9.01
C GLY A 114 16.39 1.06 8.18
N ILE A 115 16.07 0.14 7.29
CA ILE A 115 17.03 -0.46 6.36
C ILE A 115 16.68 0.02 4.97
N ASP A 116 17.65 0.59 4.26
CA ASP A 116 17.47 0.95 2.87
C ASP A 116 17.50 -0.31 2.00
N PRO A 117 16.40 -0.63 1.30
CA PRO A 117 16.36 -1.79 0.42
C PRO A 117 17.37 -1.71 -0.73
N LEU A 118 17.77 -0.52 -1.18
CA LEU A 118 18.73 -0.36 -2.26
C LEU A 118 20.14 -0.79 -1.81
N GLU A 119 20.56 -0.45 -0.60
CA GLU A 119 21.84 -0.91 -0.04
C GLU A 119 21.89 -2.44 0.09
N ILE A 120 20.77 -3.06 0.45
CA ILE A 120 20.66 -4.52 0.50
C ILE A 120 20.72 -5.14 -0.91
N ILE A 121 20.05 -4.51 -1.87
CA ILE A 121 20.08 -4.96 -3.28
C ILE A 121 21.49 -4.88 -3.85
N ASP A 122 22.22 -3.81 -3.60
CA ASP A 122 23.59 -3.61 -4.06
C ASP A 122 24.54 -4.66 -3.46
N SER A 123 24.30 -5.05 -2.19
CA SER A 123 25.16 -6.02 -1.49
C SER A 123 24.82 -7.49 -1.78
N TYR A 124 23.55 -7.82 -1.96
CA TYR A 124 23.08 -9.21 -2.01
C TYR A 124 22.29 -9.58 -3.28
N GLY A 125 21.85 -8.59 -4.04
CA GLY A 125 20.99 -8.76 -5.21
C GLY A 125 19.48 -8.67 -4.88
N ALA A 126 18.72 -8.20 -5.86
CA ALA A 126 17.26 -8.01 -5.71
C ALA A 126 16.50 -9.32 -5.44
N ASP A 127 16.90 -10.40 -6.09
CA ASP A 127 16.25 -11.72 -5.91
C ASP A 127 16.43 -12.24 -4.48
N ALA A 128 17.61 -12.05 -3.89
CA ALA A 128 17.91 -12.46 -2.52
C ALA A 128 17.02 -11.69 -1.52
N LEU A 129 16.90 -10.37 -1.68
CA LEU A 129 16.04 -9.55 -0.84
C LEU A 129 14.57 -9.98 -0.97
N ARG A 130 14.06 -10.06 -2.19
CA ARG A 130 12.66 -10.44 -2.46
C ARG A 130 12.32 -11.81 -1.90
N PHE A 131 13.19 -12.78 -2.12
CA PHE A 131 13.00 -14.15 -1.62
C PHE A 131 13.04 -14.20 -0.08
N SER A 132 13.95 -13.45 0.55
CA SER A 132 14.05 -13.38 2.01
C SER A 132 12.78 -12.82 2.66
N LEU A 133 12.10 -11.87 2.02
CA LEU A 133 10.85 -11.28 2.50
C LEU A 133 9.66 -12.22 2.37
N MET A 134 9.70 -13.18 1.44
CA MET A 134 8.63 -14.16 1.25
C MET A 134 8.79 -15.40 2.13
N LEU A 135 10.04 -15.75 2.49
CA LEU A 135 10.33 -16.94 3.29
C LEU A 135 9.87 -16.79 4.73
N GLY A 136 9.16 -17.82 5.23
CA GLY A 136 8.75 -17.93 6.64
C GLY A 136 7.77 -16.85 7.06
N ASN A 137 7.05 -16.26 6.12
CA ASN A 137 6.01 -15.28 6.38
C ASN A 137 4.66 -15.96 6.53
N SER A 138 3.92 -15.60 7.57
CA SER A 138 2.53 -16.01 7.77
C SER A 138 1.62 -14.78 7.63
N PRO A 139 0.48 -14.87 6.96
CA PRO A 139 -0.44 -13.75 6.81
C PRO A 139 -0.76 -13.09 8.16
N GLY A 140 -0.71 -11.77 8.23
CA GLY A 140 -1.01 -10.99 9.42
C GLY A 140 0.08 -10.94 10.50
N ASN A 141 1.15 -11.72 10.38
CA ASN A 141 2.23 -11.72 11.36
C ASN A 141 3.40 -10.81 10.94
N ASP A 142 3.99 -10.15 11.93
CA ASP A 142 5.18 -9.34 11.73
C ASP A 142 6.40 -10.20 11.39
N LEU A 143 7.27 -9.69 10.54
CA LEU A 143 8.51 -10.34 10.12
C LEU A 143 9.70 -9.57 10.68
N ARG A 144 10.62 -10.26 11.36
CA ARG A 144 11.91 -9.68 11.74
C ARG A 144 12.88 -9.77 10.57
N PHE A 145 13.54 -8.66 10.28
CA PHE A 145 14.56 -8.59 9.25
C PHE A 145 15.93 -8.92 9.83
N TYR A 146 16.60 -9.84 9.16
CA TYR A 146 17.97 -10.24 9.46
C TYR A 146 18.77 -10.28 8.16
N THR A 147 19.95 -9.67 8.14
CA THR A 147 20.83 -9.68 6.97
C THR A 147 21.27 -11.10 6.61
N GLU A 148 21.49 -11.95 7.62
CA GLU A 148 21.84 -13.37 7.45
C GLU A 148 20.76 -14.15 6.67
N LYS A 149 19.49 -13.76 6.82
CA LYS A 149 18.40 -14.36 6.04
C LYS A 149 18.49 -14.00 4.57
N VAL A 150 18.89 -12.76 4.25
CA VAL A 150 19.11 -12.31 2.87
C VAL A 150 20.30 -13.04 2.27
N GLU A 151 21.39 -13.18 3.01
CA GLU A 151 22.57 -13.95 2.58
C GLU A 151 22.23 -15.43 2.30
N SER A 152 21.49 -16.06 3.21
CA SER A 152 20.99 -17.43 3.02
C SER A 152 20.11 -17.54 1.76
N SER A 153 19.28 -16.55 1.50
CA SER A 153 18.43 -16.49 0.30
C SER A 153 19.26 -16.36 -0.97
N ARG A 154 20.31 -15.54 -0.96
CA ARG A 154 21.29 -15.44 -2.07
C ARG A 154 21.97 -16.79 -2.34
N ASN A 155 22.42 -17.45 -1.27
CA ASN A 155 23.08 -18.75 -1.39
C ASN A 155 22.13 -19.82 -1.96
N PHE A 156 20.85 -19.78 -1.58
CA PHE A 156 19.84 -20.66 -2.16
C PHE A 156 19.59 -20.38 -3.65
N ALA A 157 19.48 -19.12 -4.06
CA ALA A 157 19.35 -18.74 -5.47
C ALA A 157 20.57 -19.22 -6.28
N ASN A 158 21.78 -19.03 -5.76
CA ASN A 158 23.01 -19.52 -6.37
C ASN A 158 23.06 -21.05 -6.48
N LYS A 159 22.50 -21.76 -5.49
CA LYS A 159 22.37 -23.23 -5.55
C LYS A 159 21.50 -23.67 -6.72
N ILE A 160 20.34 -23.03 -6.90
CA ILE A 160 19.44 -23.31 -8.03
C ILE A 160 20.15 -23.04 -9.36
N TRP A 161 20.80 -21.89 -9.48
CA TRP A 161 21.55 -21.52 -10.67
C TRP A 161 22.65 -22.55 -11.01
N ASN A 162 23.45 -22.92 -10.03
CA ASN A 162 24.53 -23.89 -10.24
C ASN A 162 24.00 -25.28 -10.56
N ALA A 163 22.89 -25.71 -9.96
CA ALA A 163 22.24 -26.97 -10.32
C ALA A 163 21.76 -26.97 -11.78
N ALA A 164 21.08 -25.91 -12.19
CA ALA A 164 20.62 -25.75 -13.58
C ALA A 164 21.79 -25.71 -14.55
N ARG A 165 22.86 -24.97 -14.23
CA ARG A 165 24.08 -24.91 -15.03
C ARG A 165 24.76 -26.29 -15.17
N PHE A 166 24.82 -27.05 -14.06
CA PHE A 166 25.36 -28.41 -14.08
C PHE A 166 24.56 -29.33 -15.00
N ILE A 167 23.22 -29.28 -14.86
CA ILE A 167 22.34 -30.08 -15.74
C ILE A 167 22.53 -29.69 -17.20
N HIS A 168 22.60 -28.40 -17.51
CA HIS A 168 22.80 -27.89 -18.86
C HIS A 168 24.12 -28.42 -19.45
N MET A 169 25.24 -28.28 -18.73
CA MET A 169 26.53 -28.79 -19.17
C MET A 169 26.53 -30.32 -19.42
N LYS A 170 25.77 -31.09 -18.63
CA LYS A 170 25.65 -32.54 -18.79
C LYS A 170 24.72 -32.97 -19.91
N ALA A 171 23.76 -32.11 -20.24
CA ALA A 171 22.76 -32.37 -21.29
C ALA A 171 23.19 -31.87 -22.67
N GLU A 172 24.19 -30.98 -22.77
CA GLU A 172 24.60 -30.31 -24.00
C GLU A 172 24.97 -31.24 -25.15
N ASN A 173 25.40 -32.48 -24.84
CA ASN A 173 25.79 -33.51 -25.83
C ASN A 173 24.87 -34.76 -25.78
N LYS A 174 23.67 -34.64 -25.21
CA LYS A 174 22.70 -35.77 -25.16
C LYS A 174 21.48 -35.47 -26.04
N GLU A 175 21.09 -36.44 -26.83
CA GLU A 175 19.84 -36.39 -27.57
C GLU A 175 18.67 -36.29 -26.60
N LYS A 176 17.69 -35.41 -26.92
CA LYS A 176 16.46 -35.33 -26.12
C LYS A 176 15.70 -36.66 -26.20
N PRO A 177 15.24 -37.21 -25.10
CA PRO A 177 14.34 -38.36 -25.14
C PRO A 177 13.08 -38.03 -25.94
N GLU A 178 12.63 -38.92 -26.80
CA GLU A 178 11.46 -38.74 -27.66
C GLU A 178 10.13 -38.61 -26.84
N SER A 179 10.11 -39.08 -25.62
CA SER A 179 8.98 -38.91 -24.70
C SER A 179 9.44 -38.95 -23.22
N PHE A 180 8.78 -38.19 -22.38
CA PHE A 180 8.82 -38.36 -20.92
C PHE A 180 7.67 -39.30 -20.54
N THR A 181 7.99 -40.53 -20.13
CA THR A 181 7.03 -41.45 -19.49
C THR A 181 6.90 -41.16 -18.02
#